data_c762c7aef7406442aae90e70eb6d85fc
#
_entry.id   c762c7aef7406442aae90e70eb6d85fc
#
_cell.length_a   1.000
_cell.length_b   1.000
_cell.length_c   1.000
_cell.angle_alpha   90.00
_cell.angle_beta   90.00
_cell.angle_gamma   90.00
#
_symmetry.space_group_name_H-M   'P 1'
#
loop_
_entity.id
_entity.type
_entity.pdbx_description
1 polymer ?
#
loop_
_entity_poly.entity_id
_entity_poly.type
_entity_poly.pdbx_seq_one_letter_code
_entity_poly.pdbx_strand_id
1 'polypeptide(L)'
;RVAAATLRNRLAPAAFQRAVTLAEYFDPQSALEAGFFDELVDPAEVLSRAQALATRSLDLDAHAHKVSKRRIREKLVRKIRLSVPLDLLDAALVGLRRKRSA
;
A
#
# COMPACT_ATOMS: atom_id res chain seq x y z
N ARG A 1 5.68 -10.41 -3.37
CA ARG A 1 6.79 -9.39 -3.38
C ARG A 1 6.23 -7.98 -3.49
N VAL A 2 5.32 -7.72 -4.41
CA VAL A 2 4.71 -6.38 -4.62
C VAL A 2 3.99 -5.90 -3.36
N ALA A 3 3.10 -6.72 -2.79
CA ALA A 3 2.36 -6.37 -1.57
C ALA A 3 3.30 -6.04 -0.40
N ALA A 4 4.31 -6.87 -0.16
CA ALA A 4 5.28 -6.64 0.91
C ALA A 4 6.08 -5.34 0.69
N ALA A 5 6.46 -5.03 -0.55
CA ALA A 5 7.16 -3.79 -0.88
C ALA A 5 6.29 -2.56 -0.62
N THR A 6 5.01 -2.62 -1.01
CA THR A 6 4.03 -1.55 -0.79
C THR A 6 3.79 -1.31 0.69
N LEU A 7 3.55 -2.39 1.46
CA LEU A 7 3.32 -2.28 2.90
C LEU A 7 4.55 -1.79 3.65
N ARG A 8 5.74 -2.24 3.27
CA ARG A 8 7.01 -1.76 3.87
C ARG A 8 7.22 -0.26 3.66
N ASN A 9 6.77 0.27 2.53
CA ASN A 9 6.88 1.70 2.24
C ASN A 9 5.85 2.54 3.01
N ARG A 10 4.79 1.92 3.51
CA ARG A 10 3.65 2.62 4.13
C ARG A 10 3.60 2.47 5.64
N LEU A 11 3.82 1.26 6.16
CA LEU A 11 3.61 0.94 7.56
C LEU A 11 4.81 1.29 8.43
N ALA A 12 4.54 1.59 9.70
CA ALA A 12 5.57 1.60 10.74
C ALA A 12 6.28 0.22 10.78
N PRO A 13 7.60 0.16 11.06
CA PRO A 13 8.37 -1.08 10.99
C PRO A 13 7.80 -2.24 11.81
N ALA A 14 7.36 -1.98 13.03
CA ALA A 14 6.75 -3.00 13.91
C ALA A 14 5.41 -3.49 13.36
N ALA A 15 4.58 -2.58 12.84
CA ALA A 15 3.29 -2.92 12.22
C ALA A 15 3.50 -3.74 10.93
N PHE A 16 4.52 -3.43 10.14
CA PHE A 16 4.88 -4.21 8.95
C PHE A 16 5.20 -5.66 9.32
N GLN A 17 5.98 -5.90 10.38
CA GLN A 17 6.30 -7.25 10.83
C GLN A 17 5.04 -8.01 11.26
N ARG A 18 4.16 -7.39 12.04
CA ARG A 18 2.90 -8.01 12.46
C ARG A 18 1.99 -8.34 11.28
N ALA A 19 1.84 -7.42 10.35
CA ALA A 19 0.99 -7.60 9.18
C ALA A 19 1.50 -8.69 8.24
N VAL A 20 2.79 -8.70 7.92
CA VAL A 20 3.36 -9.56 6.87
C VAL A 20 3.85 -10.90 7.41
N THR A 21 4.50 -10.90 8.57
CA THR A 21 5.11 -12.11 9.15
C THR A 21 4.14 -12.89 10.03
N LEU A 22 3.30 -12.19 10.81
CA LEU A 22 2.35 -12.80 11.73
C LEU A 22 0.93 -12.87 11.18
N ALA A 23 0.68 -12.29 10.00
CA ALA A 23 -0.65 -12.21 9.37
C ALA A 23 -1.73 -11.68 10.33
N GLU A 24 -1.37 -10.69 11.17
CA GLU A 24 -2.24 -10.10 12.16
C GLU A 24 -3.37 -9.30 11.49
N TYR A 25 -4.58 -9.42 12.03
CA TYR A 25 -5.70 -8.58 11.65
C TYR A 25 -5.67 -7.26 12.41
N PHE A 26 -5.97 -6.17 11.70
CA PHE A 26 -6.06 -4.83 12.25
C PHE A 26 -7.50 -4.36 12.18
N ASP A 27 -8.07 -3.95 13.31
CA ASP A 27 -9.30 -3.19 13.30
C ASP A 27 -9.06 -1.76 12.76
N PRO A 28 -10.10 -0.96 12.46
CA PRO A 28 -9.92 0.36 11.87
C PRO A 28 -8.98 1.28 12.67
N GLN A 29 -9.08 1.29 14.00
CA GLN A 29 -8.25 2.14 14.85
C GLN A 29 -6.78 1.68 14.85
N SER A 30 -6.53 0.41 15.05
CA SER A 30 -5.16 -0.14 15.00
C SER A 30 -4.55 -0.05 13.59
N ALA A 31 -5.36 -0.12 12.54
CA ALA A 31 -4.90 0.11 11.17
C ALA A 31 -4.48 1.56 10.92
N LEU A 32 -5.20 2.54 11.49
CA LEU A 32 -4.80 3.94 11.46
C LEU A 32 -3.44 4.14 12.16
N GLU A 33 -3.29 3.61 13.37
CA GLU A 33 -2.05 3.70 14.15
C GLU A 33 -0.86 3.00 13.46
N ALA A 34 -1.13 1.88 12.80
CA ALA A 34 -0.14 1.14 12.02
C ALA A 34 0.31 1.86 10.74
N GLY A 35 -0.48 2.81 10.24
CA GLY A 35 -0.20 3.61 9.06
C GLY A 35 -0.85 3.11 7.76
N PHE A 36 -1.85 2.21 7.83
CA PHE A 36 -2.61 1.82 6.63
C PHE A 36 -3.41 2.98 6.06
N PHE A 37 -3.95 3.85 6.93
CA PHE A 37 -4.74 5.02 6.56
C PHE A 37 -4.15 6.29 7.19
N ASP A 38 -4.58 7.44 6.69
CA ASP A 38 -4.24 8.75 7.25
C ASP A 38 -5.36 9.29 8.14
N GLU A 39 -6.61 8.88 7.88
CA GLU A 39 -7.80 9.30 8.62
C GLU A 39 -8.84 8.17 8.70
N LEU A 40 -9.62 8.19 9.76
CA LEU A 40 -10.89 7.48 9.87
C LEU A 40 -12.02 8.50 9.91
N VAL A 41 -13.07 8.26 9.12
CA VAL A 41 -14.29 9.06 9.06
C VAL A 41 -15.50 8.15 8.97
N ASP A 42 -16.68 8.67 9.25
CA ASP A 42 -17.91 7.92 9.04
C ASP A 42 -18.07 7.52 7.56
N PRO A 43 -18.62 6.33 7.26
CA PRO A 43 -18.78 5.85 5.89
C PRO A 43 -19.46 6.85 4.94
N ALA A 44 -20.45 7.60 5.44
CA ALA A 44 -21.17 8.62 4.67
C ALA A 44 -20.29 9.85 4.31
N GLU A 45 -19.18 10.07 5.01
CA GLU A 45 -18.31 11.24 4.85
C GLU A 45 -17.04 10.95 4.03
N VAL A 46 -16.78 9.70 3.67
CA VAL A 46 -15.55 9.30 2.96
C VAL A 46 -15.35 10.10 1.67
N LEU A 47 -16.38 10.20 0.83
CA LEU A 47 -16.27 10.90 -0.45
C LEU A 47 -16.07 12.41 -0.25
N SER A 48 -16.87 13.04 0.61
CA SER A 48 -16.77 14.49 0.87
C SER A 48 -15.41 14.86 1.48
N ARG A 49 -14.90 14.02 2.39
CA ARG A 49 -13.58 14.24 2.99
C ARG A 49 -12.45 14.07 1.97
N ALA A 50 -12.53 13.05 1.12
CA ALA A 50 -11.57 12.84 0.05
C ALA A 50 -11.54 14.02 -0.94
N GLN A 51 -12.71 14.53 -1.32
CA GLN A 51 -12.83 15.72 -2.17
C GLN A 51 -12.24 16.97 -1.51
N ALA A 52 -12.47 17.18 -0.21
CA ALA A 52 -11.89 18.29 0.54
C ALA A 52 -10.35 18.23 0.56
N LEU A 53 -9.76 17.04 0.76
CA LEU A 53 -8.32 16.84 0.70
C LEU A 53 -7.75 17.08 -0.70
N ALA A 54 -8.46 16.62 -1.75
CA ALA A 54 -8.06 16.86 -3.13
C ALA A 54 -8.08 18.36 -3.46
N THR A 55 -9.11 19.08 -3.05
CA THR A 55 -9.22 20.54 -3.24
C THR A 55 -8.08 21.27 -2.53
N ARG A 56 -7.77 20.91 -1.29
CA ARG A 56 -6.61 21.47 -0.57
C ARG A 56 -5.29 21.26 -1.32
N SER A 57 -5.17 20.14 -2.04
CA SER A 57 -3.95 19.83 -2.78
C SER A 57 -3.75 20.75 -3.99
N LEU A 58 -4.78 21.47 -4.46
CA LEU A 58 -4.66 22.46 -5.53
C LEU A 58 -3.86 23.70 -5.12
N ASP A 59 -3.73 23.97 -3.81
CA ASP A 59 -2.95 25.08 -3.29
C ASP A 59 -1.44 24.80 -3.29
N LEU A 60 -1.04 23.55 -3.57
CA LEU A 60 0.36 23.15 -3.67
C LEU A 60 0.94 23.52 -5.04
N ASP A 61 2.22 23.91 -5.06
CA ASP A 61 2.94 24.03 -6.33
C ASP A 61 2.94 22.68 -7.07
N ALA A 62 2.27 22.65 -8.22
CA ALA A 62 2.04 21.42 -8.98
C ALA A 62 3.33 20.76 -9.45
N HIS A 63 4.34 21.55 -9.82
CA HIS A 63 5.64 21.01 -10.26
C HIS A 63 6.42 20.42 -9.09
N ALA A 64 6.56 21.17 -8.01
CA ALA A 64 7.25 20.72 -6.80
C ALA A 64 6.60 19.46 -6.21
N HIS A 65 5.27 19.44 -6.14
CA HIS A 65 4.50 18.27 -5.68
C HIS A 65 4.76 17.04 -6.56
N LYS A 66 4.67 17.18 -7.88
CA LYS A 66 4.92 16.10 -8.84
C LYS A 66 6.34 15.55 -8.71
N VAL A 67 7.35 16.42 -8.63
CA VAL A 67 8.75 16.02 -8.53
C VAL A 67 9.03 15.31 -7.21
N SER A 68 8.56 15.87 -6.10
CA SER A 68 8.73 15.27 -4.76
C SER A 68 8.07 13.90 -4.69
N LYS A 69 6.82 13.79 -5.14
CA LYS A 69 6.07 12.53 -5.18
C LYS A 69 6.78 11.45 -6.01
N ARG A 70 7.36 11.83 -7.15
CA ARG A 70 8.13 10.91 -7.99
C ARG A 70 9.40 10.45 -7.28
N ARG A 71 10.16 11.37 -6.69
CA ARG A 71 11.43 11.07 -6.02
C ARG A 71 11.27 10.13 -4.84
N ILE A 72 10.31 10.39 -3.95
CA ILE A 72 10.07 9.52 -2.77
C ILE A 72 9.55 8.13 -3.14
N ARG A 73 8.90 7.99 -4.31
CA ARG A 73 8.33 6.71 -4.78
C ARG A 73 9.19 5.96 -5.77
N GLU A 74 10.26 6.55 -6.27
CA GLU A 74 11.10 5.97 -7.33
C GLU A 74 11.62 4.57 -6.99
N LYS A 75 12.16 4.40 -5.78
CA LYS A 75 12.67 3.10 -5.31
C LYS A 75 11.56 2.04 -5.23
N LEU A 76 10.38 2.43 -4.73
CA LEU A 76 9.22 1.54 -4.65
C LEU A 76 8.73 1.15 -6.04
N VAL A 77 8.54 2.10 -6.94
CA VAL A 77 8.08 1.84 -8.32
C VAL A 77 9.04 0.90 -9.05
N ARG A 78 10.34 1.15 -8.95
CA ARG A 78 11.36 0.26 -9.53
C ARG A 78 11.27 -1.16 -8.97
N LYS A 79 11.15 -1.30 -7.66
CA LYS A 79 11.02 -2.59 -6.99
C LYS A 79 9.75 -3.33 -7.43
N ILE A 80 8.62 -2.63 -7.54
CA ILE A 80 7.35 -3.20 -8.02
C ILE A 80 7.51 -3.71 -9.46
N ARG A 81 8.04 -2.89 -10.37
CA ARG A 81 8.25 -3.28 -11.77
C ARG A 81 9.11 -4.53 -11.93
N LEU A 82 10.14 -4.68 -11.12
CA LEU A 82 11.00 -5.87 -11.13
C LEU A 82 10.35 -7.09 -10.47
N SER A 83 9.42 -6.89 -9.54
CA SER A 83 8.79 -7.97 -8.77
C SER A 83 7.57 -8.57 -9.46
N VAL A 84 6.85 -7.82 -10.31
CA VAL A 84 5.62 -8.29 -10.96
C VAL A 84 5.81 -9.60 -11.74
N PRO A 85 6.82 -9.75 -12.62
CA PRO A 85 7.02 -11.01 -13.35
C PRO A 85 7.27 -12.21 -12.42
N LEU A 86 7.99 -11.97 -11.31
CA LEU A 86 8.32 -13.00 -10.34
C LEU A 86 7.08 -13.41 -9.52
N ASP A 87 6.23 -12.46 -9.13
CA ASP A 87 4.99 -12.74 -8.42
C ASP A 87 3.99 -13.50 -9.32
N LEU A 88 3.93 -13.21 -10.61
CA LEU A 88 3.13 -13.95 -11.58
C LEU A 88 3.64 -15.39 -11.75
N LEU A 89 4.96 -15.57 -11.82
CA LEU A 89 5.57 -16.90 -11.89
C LEU A 89 5.25 -17.73 -10.64
N ASP A 90 5.40 -17.15 -9.44
CA ASP A 90 5.08 -17.83 -8.19
C ASP A 90 3.60 -18.22 -8.11
N ALA A 91 2.70 -17.34 -8.54
CA ALA A 91 1.26 -17.63 -8.57
C ALA A 91 0.94 -18.81 -9.51
N ALA A 92 1.58 -18.86 -10.69
CA ALA A 92 1.43 -19.98 -11.62
C ALA A 92 1.92 -21.30 -11.02
N LEU A 93 3.09 -21.29 -10.37
CA LEU A 93 3.67 -22.47 -9.71
C LEU A 93 2.80 -22.98 -8.55
N VAL A 94 2.22 -22.10 -7.75
CA VAL A 94 1.29 -22.46 -6.67
C VAL A 94 0.02 -23.06 -7.25
N GLY A 95 -0.52 -22.50 -8.32
CA GLY A 95 -1.69 -23.04 -9.03
C GLY A 95 -1.46 -24.47 -9.56
N LEU A 96 -0.27 -24.72 -10.11
CA LEU A 96 0.12 -26.04 -10.60
C LEU A 96 0.27 -27.06 -9.46
N ARG A 97 0.83 -26.66 -8.32
CA ARG A 97 0.93 -27.54 -7.13
C ARG A 97 -0.44 -27.94 -6.60
N ARG A 98 -1.39 -27.00 -6.49
CA ARG A 98 -2.75 -27.29 -6.06
C ARG A 98 -3.48 -28.30 -6.97
N LYS A 99 -3.30 -28.20 -8.29
CA LYS A 99 -3.88 -29.16 -9.24
C LYS A 99 -3.31 -30.58 -9.13
N ARG A 100 -2.05 -30.72 -8.68
CA ARG A 100 -1.41 -32.04 -8.51
C ARG A 100 -1.78 -32.72 -7.19
N SER A 101 -2.28 -31.97 -6.21
CA SER A 101 -2.68 -32.47 -4.88
C SER A 101 -4.18 -32.72 -4.75
N ALA A 102 -4.94 -32.40 -5.78
CA ALA A 102 -6.37 -32.70 -5.91
C ALA A 102 -6.59 -33.91 -6.81
#